data_13f41eb786dc3e8925f4bce23b8d4197
#
_entry.id   13f41eb786dc3e8925f4bce23b8d4197
#
_cell.length_a   1.000
_cell.length_b   1.000
_cell.length_c   1.000
_cell.angle_alpha   90.00
_cell.angle_beta   90.00
_cell.angle_gamma   90.00
#
_symmetry.space_group_name_H-M   'P 1'
#
loop_
_entity.id
_entity.type
_entity.pdbx_description
1 polymer ?
#
loop_
_entity_poly.entity_id
_entity_poly.type
_entity_poly.pdbx_seq_one_letter_code
_entity_poly.pdbx_strand_id
1 'polypeptide(L)'
;MATKWTDEQKKVIETRHRNLLVSAAAGSGKTAVLVERIIRMITDPEHPVDIDKLLVMTFTNAAAAEMRERVETALGKLLDEDPGDKNLERQNTLIHHAKITTIDSFCLNLLREHFHELDLDPGFRVADEGELMLLKADVMKELLEEYYGREDERFIKFVDTYATGRTDGGLEEYILKVWEFSQS
;
A
#
# COMPACT_ATOMS: atom_id res chain seq x y z
N MET A 1 0.76 -29.87 17.40
CA MET A 1 -0.64 -30.24 17.04
C MET A 1 -0.96 -29.58 15.73
N ALA A 2 -1.39 -30.33 14.71
CA ALA A 2 -1.79 -29.77 13.43
C ALA A 2 -3.03 -28.85 13.61
N THR A 3 -3.00 -27.67 13.06
CA THR A 3 -4.12 -26.71 13.10
C THR A 3 -5.33 -27.32 12.39
N LYS A 4 -6.46 -27.44 13.07
CA LYS A 4 -7.69 -27.99 12.47
C LYS A 4 -8.45 -26.86 11.78
N TRP A 5 -8.39 -26.80 10.45
CA TRP A 5 -9.10 -25.84 9.62
C TRP A 5 -10.57 -26.22 9.43
N THR A 6 -11.48 -25.23 9.42
CA THR A 6 -12.88 -25.43 9.01
C THR A 6 -12.97 -25.69 7.52
N ASP A 7 -14.11 -26.15 7.03
CA ASP A 7 -14.28 -26.44 5.60
C ASP A 7 -14.23 -25.17 4.72
N GLU A 8 -14.71 -24.02 5.24
CA GLU A 8 -14.59 -22.73 4.60
C GLU A 8 -13.13 -22.28 4.54
N GLN A 9 -12.38 -22.43 5.64
CA GLN A 9 -10.95 -22.10 5.69
C GLN A 9 -10.15 -22.97 4.71
N LYS A 10 -10.44 -24.27 4.64
CA LYS A 10 -9.80 -25.17 3.66
C LYS A 10 -10.08 -24.74 2.23
N LYS A 11 -11.32 -24.34 1.89
CA LYS A 11 -11.63 -23.79 0.56
C LYS A 11 -10.78 -22.58 0.23
N VAL A 12 -10.56 -21.66 1.19
CA VAL A 12 -9.67 -20.51 0.98
C VAL A 12 -8.23 -20.96 0.75
N ILE A 13 -7.72 -21.90 1.52
CA ILE A 13 -6.36 -22.41 1.45
C ILE A 13 -6.10 -23.11 0.11
N GLU A 14 -7.05 -23.90 -0.39
CA GLU A 14 -6.87 -24.81 -1.54
C GLU A 14 -7.29 -24.22 -2.88
N THR A 15 -8.18 -23.22 -2.91
CA THR A 15 -8.68 -22.65 -4.18
C THR A 15 -7.56 -21.98 -4.97
N ARG A 16 -7.41 -22.35 -6.25
CA ARG A 16 -6.39 -21.82 -7.20
C ARG A 16 -7.07 -21.32 -8.48
N HIS A 17 -6.35 -20.54 -9.27
CA HIS A 17 -6.71 -20.11 -10.64
C HIS A 17 -8.05 -19.37 -10.76
N ARG A 18 -8.47 -18.65 -9.70
CA ARG A 18 -9.68 -17.81 -9.70
C ARG A 18 -9.57 -16.69 -8.68
N ASN A 19 -10.35 -15.65 -8.88
CA ASN A 19 -10.53 -14.61 -7.89
C ASN A 19 -11.34 -15.16 -6.70
N LEU A 20 -10.90 -14.85 -5.49
CA LEU A 20 -11.50 -15.28 -4.25
C LEU A 20 -11.73 -14.08 -3.34
N LEU A 21 -12.98 -13.78 -3.06
CA LEU A 21 -13.35 -12.78 -2.05
C LEU A 21 -13.67 -13.51 -0.73
N VAL A 22 -12.97 -13.15 0.34
CA VAL A 22 -13.15 -13.76 1.66
C VAL A 22 -13.67 -12.71 2.63
N SER A 23 -14.93 -12.91 3.07
CA SER A 23 -15.52 -12.12 4.15
C SER A 23 -15.39 -12.89 5.47
N ALA A 24 -14.80 -12.25 6.48
CA ALA A 24 -14.56 -12.90 7.77
C ALA A 24 -14.49 -11.87 8.91
N ALA A 25 -15.11 -12.19 10.04
CA ALA A 25 -15.10 -11.35 11.24
C ALA A 25 -13.69 -11.18 11.84
N ALA A 26 -13.52 -10.19 12.71
CA ALA A 26 -12.30 -10.07 13.50
C ALA A 26 -12.07 -11.35 14.34
N GLY A 27 -10.83 -11.80 14.48
CA GLY A 27 -10.49 -13.02 15.22
C GLY A 27 -10.81 -14.36 14.53
N SER A 28 -11.36 -14.36 13.32
CA SER A 28 -11.67 -15.58 12.55
C SER A 28 -10.45 -16.34 11.99
N GLY A 29 -9.24 -15.87 12.29
CA GLY A 29 -8.00 -16.50 11.80
C GLY A 29 -7.60 -16.15 10.37
N LYS A 30 -8.08 -15.03 9.80
CA LYS A 30 -7.76 -14.60 8.42
C LYS A 30 -6.27 -14.67 8.10
N THR A 31 -5.44 -14.10 8.96
CA THR A 31 -3.96 -14.10 8.80
C THR A 31 -3.40 -15.50 8.79
N ALA A 32 -3.85 -16.36 9.71
CA ALA A 32 -3.38 -17.74 9.77
C ALA A 32 -3.76 -18.54 8.50
N VAL A 33 -4.99 -18.35 8.00
CA VAL A 33 -5.47 -18.97 6.74
C VAL A 33 -4.63 -18.47 5.55
N LEU A 34 -4.29 -17.17 5.51
CA LEU A 34 -3.47 -16.62 4.44
C LEU A 34 -2.03 -17.14 4.48
N VAL A 35 -1.43 -17.23 5.67
CA VAL A 35 -0.10 -17.84 5.83
C VAL A 35 -0.12 -19.29 5.36
N GLU A 36 -1.08 -20.11 5.82
CA GLU A 36 -1.22 -21.49 5.38
C GLU A 36 -1.40 -21.60 3.86
N ARG A 37 -2.22 -20.71 3.26
CA ARG A 37 -2.39 -20.65 1.80
C ARG A 37 -1.06 -20.41 1.09
N ILE A 38 -0.26 -19.43 1.56
CA ILE A 38 1.06 -19.13 1.00
C ILE A 38 1.95 -20.36 1.11
N ILE A 39 2.05 -20.96 2.30
CA ILE A 39 2.83 -22.16 2.52
C ILE A 39 2.42 -23.28 1.56
N ARG A 40 1.12 -23.56 1.41
CA ARG A 40 0.61 -24.56 0.47
C ARG A 40 0.91 -24.25 -1.00
N MET A 41 1.03 -22.98 -1.36
CA MET A 41 1.40 -22.60 -2.73
C MET A 41 2.87 -22.80 -3.02
N ILE A 42 3.74 -22.48 -2.07
CA ILE A 42 5.19 -22.57 -2.25
C ILE A 42 5.72 -24.01 -2.04
N THR A 43 4.96 -24.86 -1.34
CA THR A 43 5.30 -26.28 -1.11
C THR A 43 4.46 -27.25 -1.92
N ASP A 44 3.73 -26.77 -2.93
CA ASP A 44 2.92 -27.63 -3.80
C ASP A 44 3.84 -28.60 -4.54
N PRO A 45 3.60 -29.94 -4.47
CA PRO A 45 4.50 -30.91 -5.05
C PRO A 45 4.46 -30.97 -6.58
N GLU A 46 3.34 -30.51 -7.19
CA GLU A 46 3.16 -30.57 -8.64
C GLU A 46 3.46 -29.23 -9.31
N HIS A 47 3.03 -28.13 -8.66
CA HIS A 47 3.10 -26.78 -9.22
C HIS A 47 3.52 -25.75 -8.14
N PRO A 48 4.73 -25.85 -7.58
CA PRO A 48 5.20 -24.89 -6.59
C PRO A 48 5.34 -23.50 -7.20
N VAL A 49 4.91 -22.50 -6.47
CA VAL A 49 5.08 -21.08 -6.84
C VAL A 49 6.15 -20.49 -5.94
N ASP A 50 7.21 -19.92 -6.51
CA ASP A 50 8.24 -19.26 -5.70
C ASP A 50 7.63 -18.07 -4.93
N ILE A 51 8.05 -17.89 -3.68
CA ILE A 51 7.49 -16.85 -2.80
C ILE A 51 7.75 -15.43 -3.33
N ASP A 52 8.83 -15.21 -4.07
CA ASP A 52 9.16 -13.94 -4.72
C ASP A 52 8.23 -13.62 -5.92
N LYS A 53 7.45 -14.59 -6.40
CA LYS A 53 6.40 -14.44 -7.42
C LYS A 53 5.03 -14.12 -6.83
N LEU A 54 4.90 -14.12 -5.50
CA LEU A 54 3.68 -13.76 -4.81
C LEU A 54 3.73 -12.30 -4.39
N LEU A 55 2.62 -11.58 -4.61
CA LEU A 55 2.41 -10.24 -4.08
C LEU A 55 1.40 -10.31 -2.93
N VAL A 56 1.83 -9.97 -1.73
CA VAL A 56 1.00 -9.92 -0.53
C VAL A 56 0.93 -8.48 -0.06
N MET A 57 -0.25 -7.88 -0.10
CA MET A 57 -0.45 -6.50 0.29
C MET A 57 -1.18 -6.38 1.62
N THR A 58 -0.77 -5.41 2.43
CA THR A 58 -1.39 -5.04 3.70
C THR A 58 -1.64 -3.53 3.75
N PHE A 59 -2.40 -3.06 4.75
CA PHE A 59 -2.64 -1.63 4.93
C PHE A 59 -1.56 -0.94 5.77
N THR A 60 -0.81 -1.68 6.59
CA THR A 60 0.21 -1.11 7.48
C THR A 60 1.53 -1.85 7.37
N ASN A 61 2.64 -1.13 7.59
CA ASN A 61 3.98 -1.72 7.62
C ASN A 61 4.11 -2.77 8.74
N ALA A 62 3.46 -2.54 9.89
CA ALA A 62 3.44 -3.51 10.98
C ALA A 62 2.77 -4.83 10.56
N ALA A 63 1.63 -4.77 9.86
CA ALA A 63 0.95 -5.96 9.36
C ALA A 63 1.78 -6.69 8.27
N ALA A 64 2.50 -5.95 7.42
CA ALA A 64 3.40 -6.56 6.44
C ALA A 64 4.59 -7.28 7.12
N ALA A 65 5.19 -6.65 8.12
CA ALA A 65 6.28 -7.26 8.90
C ALA A 65 5.81 -8.51 9.64
N GLU A 66 4.66 -8.44 10.33
CA GLU A 66 4.06 -9.59 11.01
C GLU A 66 3.75 -10.74 10.04
N MET A 67 3.22 -10.43 8.85
CA MET A 67 2.95 -11.44 7.84
C MET A 67 4.22 -12.15 7.39
N ARG A 68 5.29 -11.39 7.13
CA ARG A 68 6.61 -11.93 6.76
C ARG A 68 7.15 -12.86 7.84
N GLU A 69 7.18 -12.40 9.09
CA GLU A 69 7.66 -13.19 10.23
C GLU A 69 6.88 -14.51 10.39
N ARG A 70 5.57 -14.47 10.21
CA ARG A 70 4.72 -15.67 10.29
C ARG A 70 5.03 -16.67 9.16
N VAL A 71 5.28 -16.20 7.95
CA VAL A 71 5.67 -17.06 6.81
C VAL A 71 7.06 -17.64 7.06
N GLU A 72 8.04 -16.84 7.49
CA GLU A 72 9.39 -17.28 7.84
C GLU A 72 9.35 -18.36 8.94
N THR A 73 8.58 -18.11 10.00
CA THR A 73 8.41 -19.08 11.09
C THR A 73 7.80 -20.41 10.61
N ALA A 74 6.82 -20.33 9.70
CA ALA A 74 6.18 -21.53 9.16
C ALA A 74 7.13 -22.31 8.24
N LEU A 75 7.89 -21.61 7.40
CA LEU A 75 8.95 -22.23 6.56
C LEU A 75 10.04 -22.86 7.41
N GLY A 76 10.52 -22.18 8.45
CA GLY A 76 11.54 -22.71 9.35
C GLY A 76 11.12 -24.02 9.99
N LYS A 77 9.86 -24.12 10.45
CA LYS A 77 9.34 -25.38 11.02
C LYS A 77 9.33 -26.53 10.03
N LEU A 78 8.92 -26.26 8.78
CA LEU A 78 8.94 -27.29 7.75
C LEU A 78 10.37 -27.73 7.41
N LEU A 79 11.31 -26.79 7.37
CA LEU A 79 12.71 -27.07 7.13
C LEU A 79 13.36 -27.87 8.29
N ASP A 80 12.94 -27.61 9.54
CA ASP A 80 13.34 -28.39 10.71
C ASP A 80 12.81 -29.85 10.65
N GLU A 81 11.60 -30.04 10.07
CA GLU A 81 11.00 -31.37 9.86
C GLU A 81 11.64 -32.14 8.70
N ASP A 82 12.04 -31.45 7.63
CA ASP A 82 12.73 -32.00 6.46
C ASP A 82 13.92 -31.11 6.01
N PRO A 83 15.08 -31.22 6.68
CA PRO A 83 16.24 -30.36 6.40
C PRO A 83 16.88 -30.61 5.01
N GLY A 84 16.46 -31.67 4.30
CA GLY A 84 16.98 -32.01 2.98
C GLY A 84 16.11 -31.55 1.81
N ASP A 85 14.96 -30.91 2.07
CA ASP A 85 14.08 -30.44 1.02
C ASP A 85 14.65 -29.18 0.34
N LYS A 86 15.13 -29.37 -0.89
CA LYS A 86 15.74 -28.31 -1.70
C LYS A 86 14.77 -27.16 -2.03
N ASN A 87 13.45 -27.46 -2.12
CA ASN A 87 12.47 -26.42 -2.36
C ASN A 87 12.31 -25.54 -1.11
N LEU A 88 12.22 -26.13 0.08
CA LEU A 88 12.14 -25.38 1.33
C LEU A 88 13.41 -24.53 1.56
N GLU A 89 14.60 -25.05 1.31
CA GLU A 89 15.84 -24.27 1.38
C GLU A 89 15.82 -23.07 0.41
N ARG A 90 15.35 -23.31 -0.81
CA ARG A 90 15.19 -22.26 -1.82
C ARG A 90 14.18 -21.19 -1.37
N GLN A 91 12.98 -21.58 -0.92
CA GLN A 91 11.95 -20.65 -0.45
C GLN A 91 12.44 -19.83 0.77
N ASN A 92 13.20 -20.46 1.67
CA ASN A 92 13.81 -19.77 2.81
C ASN A 92 14.84 -18.71 2.39
N THR A 93 15.51 -18.91 1.27
CA THR A 93 16.40 -17.90 0.68
C THR A 93 15.60 -16.79 -0.01
N LEU A 94 14.54 -17.14 -0.75
CA LEU A 94 13.73 -16.22 -1.52
C LEU A 94 12.81 -15.32 -0.67
N ILE A 95 12.52 -15.68 0.59
CA ILE A 95 11.62 -14.90 1.46
C ILE A 95 12.07 -13.44 1.65
N HIS A 96 13.38 -13.20 1.62
CA HIS A 96 13.93 -11.84 1.73
C HIS A 96 13.62 -10.96 0.49
N HIS A 97 13.31 -11.58 -0.64
CA HIS A 97 12.89 -10.94 -1.88
C HIS A 97 11.37 -10.97 -2.09
N ALA A 98 10.63 -11.60 -1.17
CA ALA A 98 9.19 -11.71 -1.26
C ALA A 98 8.51 -10.33 -1.17
N LYS A 99 7.56 -10.07 -2.08
CA LYS A 99 6.80 -8.82 -2.14
C LYS A 99 5.66 -8.86 -1.11
N ILE A 100 6.01 -8.83 0.18
CA ILE A 100 5.08 -8.69 1.31
C ILE A 100 5.19 -7.25 1.81
N THR A 101 4.24 -6.38 1.48
CA THR A 101 4.41 -4.94 1.58
C THR A 101 3.06 -4.21 1.75
N THR A 102 3.09 -2.90 2.02
CA THR A 102 1.89 -2.07 1.92
C THR A 102 1.58 -1.70 0.47
N ILE A 103 0.35 -1.29 0.20
CA ILE A 103 -0.07 -0.82 -1.13
C ILE A 103 0.82 0.37 -1.55
N ASP A 104 1.01 1.35 -0.68
CA ASP A 104 1.82 2.54 -0.97
C ASP A 104 3.29 2.20 -1.27
N SER A 105 3.89 1.31 -0.46
CA SER A 105 5.26 0.87 -0.69
C SER A 105 5.41 0.09 -1.99
N PHE A 106 4.41 -0.72 -2.36
CA PHE A 106 4.39 -1.40 -3.65
C PHE A 106 4.32 -0.39 -4.80
N CYS A 107 3.40 0.57 -4.74
CA CYS A 107 3.27 1.62 -5.76
C CYS A 107 4.56 2.44 -5.89
N LEU A 108 5.17 2.83 -4.76
CA LEU A 108 6.43 3.58 -4.77
C LEU A 108 7.57 2.79 -5.41
N ASN A 109 7.66 1.49 -5.12
CA ASN A 109 8.67 0.63 -5.74
C ASN A 109 8.42 0.48 -7.24
N LEU A 110 7.17 0.32 -7.66
CA LEU A 110 6.81 0.26 -9.09
C LEU A 110 7.19 1.55 -9.81
N LEU A 111 6.92 2.71 -9.22
CA LEU A 111 7.33 4.01 -9.77
C LEU A 111 8.86 4.12 -9.89
N ARG A 112 9.61 3.60 -8.91
CA ARG A 112 11.08 3.59 -8.94
C ARG A 112 11.67 2.63 -9.98
N GLU A 113 10.98 1.52 -10.26
CA GLU A 113 11.39 0.59 -11.31
C GLU A 113 11.11 1.14 -12.71
N HIS A 114 10.07 1.98 -12.87
CA HIS A 114 9.57 2.50 -14.15
C HIS A 114 9.65 4.04 -14.28
N PHE A 115 10.49 4.71 -13.49
CA PHE A 115 10.58 6.18 -13.47
C PHE A 115 10.81 6.81 -14.84
N HIS A 116 11.56 6.12 -15.69
CA HIS A 116 11.89 6.58 -17.04
C HIS A 116 10.69 6.55 -18.00
N GLU A 117 9.67 5.72 -17.76
CA GLU A 117 8.44 5.66 -18.55
C GLU A 117 7.47 6.80 -18.18
N LEU A 118 7.66 7.39 -17.01
CA LEU A 118 6.79 8.41 -16.43
C LEU A 118 7.42 9.81 -16.42
N ASP A 119 8.59 9.98 -17.05
CA ASP A 119 9.37 11.24 -17.01
C ASP A 119 9.67 11.74 -15.59
N LEU A 120 9.83 10.82 -14.63
CA LEU A 120 10.19 11.16 -13.26
C LEU A 120 11.70 11.25 -13.10
N ASP A 121 12.16 12.19 -12.25
CA ASP A 121 13.55 12.24 -11.83
C ASP A 121 13.91 10.95 -11.06
N PRO A 122 15.00 10.23 -11.39
CA PRO A 122 15.40 9.01 -10.67
C PRO A 122 15.64 9.24 -9.16
N GLY A 123 15.96 10.46 -8.77
CA GLY A 123 16.12 10.87 -7.37
C GLY A 123 14.84 11.33 -6.68
N PHE A 124 13.67 11.16 -7.30
CA PHE A 124 12.41 11.59 -6.70
C PHE A 124 12.17 10.92 -5.33
N ARG A 125 11.55 11.66 -4.45
CA ARG A 125 11.13 11.19 -3.12
C ARG A 125 9.71 11.64 -2.80
N VAL A 126 9.09 10.96 -1.87
CA VAL A 126 7.82 11.41 -1.31
C VAL A 126 8.13 12.57 -0.35
N ALA A 127 7.46 13.71 -0.55
CA ALA A 127 7.58 14.86 0.32
C ALA A 127 7.00 14.54 1.70
N ASP A 128 7.57 15.12 2.76
CA ASP A 128 6.97 15.08 4.08
C ASP A 128 5.83 16.11 4.21
N GLU A 129 5.06 16.03 5.30
CA GLU A 129 3.91 16.91 5.52
C GLU A 129 4.31 18.39 5.60
N GLY A 130 5.48 18.70 6.18
CA GLY A 130 5.99 20.07 6.27
C GLY A 130 6.33 20.66 4.92
N GLU A 131 7.02 19.89 4.08
CA GLU A 131 7.34 20.26 2.70
C GLU A 131 6.08 20.46 1.86
N LEU A 132 5.09 19.56 2.01
CA LEU A 132 3.82 19.67 1.32
C LEU A 132 3.04 20.91 1.76
N MET A 133 3.09 21.27 3.04
CA MET A 133 2.45 22.48 3.57
C MET A 133 3.08 23.76 2.97
N LEU A 134 4.41 23.81 2.92
CA LEU A 134 5.13 24.93 2.30
C LEU A 134 4.82 25.05 0.81
N LEU A 135 4.85 23.94 0.08
CA LEU A 135 4.51 23.94 -1.34
C LEU A 135 3.08 24.41 -1.59
N LYS A 136 2.10 23.95 -0.78
CA LYS A 136 0.70 24.41 -0.88
C LYS A 136 0.58 25.92 -0.62
N ALA A 137 1.32 26.45 0.36
CA ALA A 137 1.31 27.88 0.66
C ALA A 137 1.91 28.72 -0.49
N ASP A 138 3.03 28.29 -1.07
CA ASP A 138 3.66 28.98 -2.19
C ASP A 138 2.77 28.97 -3.43
N VAL A 139 2.20 27.81 -3.79
CA VAL A 139 1.26 27.68 -4.91
C VAL A 139 -0.01 28.52 -4.67
N MET A 140 -0.54 28.56 -3.44
CA MET A 140 -1.71 29.38 -3.11
C MET A 140 -1.42 30.86 -3.30
N LYS A 141 -0.26 31.30 -2.84
CA LYS A 141 0.17 32.70 -3.01
C LYS A 141 0.28 33.07 -4.49
N GLU A 142 0.96 32.26 -5.29
CA GLU A 142 1.08 32.49 -6.74
C GLU A 142 -0.28 32.50 -7.43
N LEU A 143 -1.17 31.58 -7.06
CA LEU A 143 -2.52 31.49 -7.58
C LEU A 143 -3.34 32.78 -7.30
N LEU A 144 -3.31 33.25 -6.07
CA LEU A 144 -4.04 34.46 -5.69
C LEU A 144 -3.44 35.69 -6.39
N GLU A 145 -2.11 35.85 -6.43
CA GLU A 145 -1.45 36.93 -7.17
C GLU A 145 -1.85 36.97 -8.65
N GLU A 146 -1.88 35.79 -9.28
CA GLU A 146 -2.31 35.67 -10.70
C GLU A 146 -3.77 36.11 -10.88
N TYR A 147 -4.69 35.63 -10.03
CA TYR A 147 -6.12 35.97 -10.15
C TYR A 147 -6.41 37.41 -9.82
N TYR A 148 -5.73 38.00 -8.83
CA TYR A 148 -5.83 39.48 -8.56
C TYR A 148 -5.28 40.28 -9.75
N GLY A 149 -4.19 39.84 -10.36
CA GLY A 149 -3.60 40.51 -11.52
C GLY A 149 -4.46 40.50 -12.78
N ARG A 150 -5.40 39.54 -12.89
CA ARG A 150 -6.34 39.45 -14.03
C ARG A 150 -7.50 40.49 -13.95
N GLU A 151 -7.71 41.13 -12.78
CA GLU A 151 -8.79 42.07 -12.54
C GLU A 151 -10.20 41.52 -12.90
N ASP A 152 -10.40 40.20 -12.75
CA ASP A 152 -11.67 39.53 -13.07
C ASP A 152 -12.73 39.93 -12.05
N GLU A 153 -13.79 40.62 -12.50
CA GLU A 153 -14.89 41.05 -11.64
C GLU A 153 -15.56 39.89 -10.89
N ARG A 154 -15.60 38.70 -11.46
CA ARG A 154 -16.19 37.52 -10.82
C ARG A 154 -15.31 37.04 -9.65
N PHE A 155 -13.99 37.08 -9.84
CA PHE A 155 -13.07 36.75 -8.76
C PHE A 155 -13.13 37.76 -7.64
N ILE A 156 -13.11 39.03 -7.95
CA ILE A 156 -13.24 40.08 -6.93
C ILE A 156 -14.54 39.94 -6.15
N LYS A 157 -15.67 39.69 -6.82
CA LYS A 157 -16.97 39.46 -6.15
C LYS A 157 -16.93 38.18 -5.28
N PHE A 158 -16.24 37.16 -5.71
CA PHE A 158 -16.05 35.96 -4.92
C PHE A 158 -15.24 36.25 -3.65
N VAL A 159 -14.13 36.96 -3.78
CA VAL A 159 -13.30 37.41 -2.65
C VAL A 159 -14.11 38.23 -1.68
N ASP A 160 -14.85 39.25 -2.14
CA ASP A 160 -15.71 40.10 -1.31
C ASP A 160 -16.79 39.31 -0.54
N THR A 161 -17.20 38.17 -1.10
CA THR A 161 -18.22 37.33 -0.49
C THR A 161 -17.67 36.38 0.55
N TYR A 162 -16.48 35.81 0.32
CA TYR A 162 -15.94 34.69 1.10
C TYR A 162 -14.71 35.06 1.94
N ALA A 163 -13.96 36.10 1.61
CA ALA A 163 -12.87 36.60 2.43
C ALA A 163 -13.44 37.46 3.60
N THR A 164 -13.78 36.81 4.70
CA THR A 164 -14.41 37.43 5.86
C THR A 164 -13.47 38.20 6.79
N GLY A 165 -12.21 38.45 6.40
CA GLY A 165 -11.17 39.03 7.24
C GLY A 165 -10.44 40.22 6.59
N ARG A 166 -9.44 40.74 7.33
CA ARG A 166 -8.51 41.78 6.80
C ARG A 166 -7.37 41.18 5.96
N THR A 167 -7.33 39.86 5.84
CA THR A 167 -6.29 39.10 5.12
C THR A 167 -6.95 37.98 4.34
N ASP A 168 -6.25 37.49 3.31
CA ASP A 168 -6.72 36.39 2.46
C ASP A 168 -6.74 35.00 3.14
N GLY A 169 -6.30 34.89 4.39
CA GLY A 169 -6.19 33.62 5.11
C GLY A 169 -7.48 32.81 5.19
N GLY A 170 -8.64 33.46 5.30
CA GLY A 170 -9.94 32.78 5.26
C GLY A 170 -10.31 32.24 3.89
N LEU A 171 -9.89 32.94 2.83
CA LEU A 171 -10.09 32.54 1.44
C LEU A 171 -9.17 31.34 1.11
N GLU A 172 -7.90 31.40 1.51
CA GLU A 172 -6.92 30.32 1.36
C GLU A 172 -7.41 29.03 2.02
N GLU A 173 -7.86 29.12 3.28
CA GLU A 173 -8.41 27.97 4.01
C GLU A 173 -9.64 27.38 3.30
N TYR A 174 -10.50 28.22 2.77
CA TYR A 174 -11.68 27.78 2.04
C TYR A 174 -11.31 27.05 0.74
N ILE A 175 -10.38 27.61 -0.04
CA ILE A 175 -9.90 27.01 -1.28
C ILE A 175 -9.25 25.64 -1.00
N LEU A 176 -8.40 25.55 0.02
CA LEU A 176 -7.76 24.29 0.40
C LEU A 176 -8.78 23.23 0.82
N LYS A 177 -9.77 23.57 1.61
CA LYS A 177 -10.84 22.63 2.00
C LYS A 177 -11.63 22.10 0.81
N VAL A 178 -11.98 22.97 -0.14
CA VAL A 178 -12.70 22.56 -1.35
C VAL A 178 -11.81 21.67 -2.22
N TRP A 179 -10.54 22.03 -2.36
CA TRP A 179 -9.58 21.23 -3.10
C TRP A 179 -9.39 19.84 -2.48
N GLU A 180 -9.18 19.74 -1.16
CA GLU A 180 -9.03 18.47 -0.43
C GLU A 180 -10.28 17.58 -0.57
N PHE A 181 -11.45 18.18 -0.48
CA PHE A 181 -12.72 17.46 -0.73
C PHE A 181 -12.81 16.92 -2.16
N SER A 182 -12.29 17.64 -3.14
CA SER A 182 -12.32 17.21 -4.54
C SER A 182 -11.36 16.05 -4.85
N GLN A 183 -10.40 15.78 -3.97
CA GLN A 183 -9.42 14.69 -4.12
C GLN A 183 -9.87 13.39 -3.43
N SER A 184 -10.90 13.42 -2.59
CA SER A 184 -11.47 12.26 -1.89
C SER A 184 -12.53 11.57 -2.73
#